data_7600cf50dbf8b6ee789953946492e684
#
_entry.id   7600cf50dbf8b6ee789953946492e684
#
_cell.length_a   1.000
_cell.length_b   1.000
_cell.length_c   1.000
_cell.angle_alpha   90.00
_cell.angle_beta   90.00
_cell.angle_gamma   90.00
#
_symmetry.space_group_name_H-M   'P 1'
#
loop_
_entity.id
_entity.type
_entity.pdbx_description
1 polymer ?
#
loop_
_entity_poly.entity_id
_entity_poly.type
_entity_poly.pdbx_seq_one_letter_code
_entity_poly.pdbx_strand_id
1 'polypeptide(L)'
;MTDWRTTDIVGTLRFIGWNPSRERSLETASQPNIDLVFGGMAGETHGGHTRAACVRVKNLFDPGTEIFNSRQLSVLSTEELDQIAQDMGVPSLNPEWVGANLVIEGMDHLSLLPPSARLQFDSGATIVVSAMNKPCKYPAEVIATHYPDQGKFFVKAALNRRGFTAFVEREGPISVGMGVRLFVPDQPKHPTL
;
A
#
# COMPACT_ATOMS: atom_id res chain seq x y z
N MET A 1 5.27 -21.15 21.42
CA MET A 1 5.35 -19.70 21.34
C MET A 1 5.29 -19.33 19.86
N THR A 2 4.49 -18.39 19.45
CA THR A 2 4.38 -17.96 18.04
C THR A 2 5.12 -16.63 17.87
N ASP A 3 5.76 -16.43 16.71
CA ASP A 3 6.51 -15.20 16.41
C ASP A 3 5.59 -14.00 16.08
N TRP A 4 4.31 -14.28 15.84
CA TRP A 4 3.27 -13.27 15.56
C TRP A 4 2.12 -13.40 16.53
N ARG A 5 1.67 -12.25 17.00
CA ARG A 5 0.48 -12.12 17.83
C ARG A 5 -0.73 -11.85 16.94
N THR A 6 -1.78 -12.67 17.10
CA THR A 6 -3.11 -12.38 16.54
C THR A 6 -3.67 -11.12 17.18
N THR A 7 -4.30 -10.28 16.40
CA THR A 7 -5.07 -9.14 16.91
C THR A 7 -6.56 -9.39 16.66
N ASP A 8 -7.44 -8.64 17.36
CA ASP A 8 -8.87 -8.65 17.09
C ASP A 8 -9.25 -7.70 15.94
N ILE A 9 -8.24 -7.11 15.27
CA ILE A 9 -8.44 -6.18 14.17
C ILE A 9 -8.72 -6.95 12.89
N VAL A 10 -9.92 -6.75 12.35
CA VAL A 10 -10.37 -7.31 11.07
C VAL A 10 -10.84 -6.17 10.19
N GLY A 11 -10.28 -6.07 9.00
CA GLY A 11 -10.70 -5.12 7.97
C GLY A 11 -11.44 -5.82 6.84
N THR A 12 -11.89 -5.02 5.88
CA THR A 12 -12.52 -5.47 4.64
C THR A 12 -11.81 -4.88 3.44
N LEU A 13 -11.46 -5.69 2.46
CA LEU A 13 -10.88 -5.22 1.19
C LEU A 13 -11.94 -4.48 0.37
N ARG A 14 -11.78 -3.17 0.16
CA ARG A 14 -12.77 -2.32 -0.53
C ARG A 14 -12.39 -2.00 -1.96
N PHE A 15 -11.11 -2.08 -2.30
CA PHE A 15 -10.63 -1.74 -3.63
C PHE A 15 -9.41 -2.59 -3.99
N ILE A 16 -9.39 -3.02 -5.25
CA ILE A 16 -8.23 -3.64 -5.89
C ILE A 16 -7.91 -2.79 -7.12
N GLY A 17 -6.71 -2.23 -7.18
CA GLY A 17 -6.23 -1.43 -8.30
C GLY A 17 -5.07 -2.08 -9.02
N TRP A 18 -5.16 -2.15 -10.34
CA TRP A 18 -4.18 -2.77 -11.21
C TRP A 18 -3.68 -1.78 -12.27
N ASN A 19 -2.37 -1.74 -12.49
CA ASN A 19 -1.75 -0.91 -13.52
C ASN A 19 -0.70 -1.71 -14.30
N PRO A 20 -0.97 -2.08 -15.55
CA PRO A 20 -0.04 -2.85 -16.36
C PRO A 20 1.10 -2.02 -16.97
N SER A 21 1.00 -0.68 -16.93
CA SER A 21 1.95 0.20 -17.59
C SER A 21 2.10 1.55 -16.90
N ARG A 22 3.05 1.63 -15.97
CA ARG A 22 3.40 2.85 -15.25
C ARG A 22 3.86 4.00 -16.16
N GLU A 23 4.40 3.70 -17.33
CA GLU A 23 4.85 4.70 -18.29
C GLU A 23 3.70 5.56 -18.82
N ARG A 24 2.48 5.01 -18.84
CA ARG A 24 1.28 5.71 -19.31
C ARG A 24 0.65 6.57 -18.23
N SER A 25 0.54 6.06 -17.02
CA SER A 25 -0.07 6.75 -15.89
C SER A 25 0.36 6.14 -14.55
N LEU A 26 0.29 6.93 -13.48
CA LEU A 26 0.33 6.45 -12.11
C LEU A 26 -0.96 5.70 -11.75
N GLU A 27 -2.06 6.06 -12.38
CA GLU A 27 -3.40 5.60 -12.02
C GLU A 27 -3.53 4.10 -12.17
N THR A 28 -4.25 3.49 -11.24
CA THR A 28 -4.66 2.10 -11.32
C THR A 28 -6.09 2.01 -11.85
N ALA A 29 -6.45 0.89 -12.45
CA ALA A 29 -7.82 0.58 -12.83
C ALA A 29 -8.44 -0.40 -11.83
N SER A 30 -9.68 -0.15 -11.40
CA SER A 30 -10.40 -1.01 -10.48
C SER A 30 -10.61 -2.42 -11.04
N GLN A 31 -10.41 -3.44 -10.19
CA GLN A 31 -10.66 -4.84 -10.49
C GLN A 31 -11.54 -5.46 -9.39
N PRO A 32 -12.47 -6.36 -9.71
CA PRO A 32 -13.29 -7.03 -8.70
C PRO A 32 -12.52 -8.11 -7.93
N ASN A 33 -11.53 -8.72 -8.56
CA ASN A 33 -10.66 -9.76 -8.00
C ASN A 33 -9.33 -9.82 -8.76
N ILE A 34 -8.33 -10.42 -8.13
CA ILE A 34 -7.03 -10.69 -8.75
C ILE A 34 -6.32 -11.81 -7.96
N ASP A 35 -5.35 -12.46 -8.60
CA ASP A 35 -4.44 -13.38 -7.92
C ASP A 35 -3.21 -12.64 -7.40
N LEU A 36 -2.91 -12.83 -6.12
CA LEU A 36 -1.61 -12.51 -5.54
C LEU A 36 -0.65 -13.65 -5.81
N VAL A 37 0.51 -13.33 -6.35
CA VAL A 37 1.63 -14.24 -6.60
C VAL A 37 2.89 -13.73 -5.90
N PHE A 38 3.92 -14.56 -5.70
CA PHE A 38 5.14 -14.13 -4.98
C PHE A 38 5.84 -12.89 -5.58
N GLY A 39 5.54 -12.56 -6.81
CA GLY A 39 5.97 -11.32 -7.43
C GLY A 39 5.03 -10.12 -7.24
N GLY A 40 3.92 -10.25 -6.49
CA GLY A 40 2.91 -9.18 -6.34
C GLY A 40 1.57 -9.53 -6.98
N MET A 41 0.95 -8.61 -7.71
CA MET A 41 -0.23 -8.87 -8.53
C MET A 41 0.18 -9.32 -9.92
N ALA A 42 -0.50 -10.32 -10.47
CA ALA A 42 -0.23 -10.81 -11.82
C ALA A 42 -0.35 -9.68 -12.86
N GLY A 43 0.74 -9.44 -13.62
CA GLY A 43 0.77 -8.42 -14.68
C GLY A 43 0.80 -6.96 -14.23
N GLU A 44 0.97 -6.70 -12.93
CA GLU A 44 1.10 -5.34 -12.39
C GLU A 44 2.53 -4.81 -12.59
N THR A 45 2.66 -3.52 -12.94
CA THR A 45 3.94 -2.90 -13.33
C THR A 45 4.99 -2.83 -12.21
N HIS A 46 4.56 -2.84 -10.93
CA HIS A 46 5.46 -2.92 -9.78
C HIS A 46 5.78 -4.36 -9.35
N GLY A 47 5.18 -5.34 -10.03
CA GLY A 47 5.43 -6.76 -9.81
C GLY A 47 6.87 -7.17 -10.08
N GLY A 48 7.22 -8.39 -9.66
CA GLY A 48 8.53 -9.00 -9.81
C GLY A 48 9.19 -9.33 -8.48
N HIS A 49 10.06 -10.34 -8.49
CA HIS A 49 10.83 -10.75 -7.31
C HIS A 49 11.92 -9.76 -6.96
N THR A 50 12.48 -9.11 -7.98
CA THR A 50 13.55 -8.11 -7.84
C THR A 50 13.14 -6.80 -8.48
N ARG A 51 13.84 -5.73 -8.14
CA ARG A 51 13.74 -4.40 -8.75
C ARG A 51 15.06 -3.67 -8.67
N ALA A 52 15.23 -2.67 -9.51
CA ALA A 52 16.36 -1.75 -9.39
C ALA A 52 16.22 -0.87 -8.12
N ALA A 53 17.32 -0.66 -7.40
CA ALA A 53 17.40 0.29 -6.30
C ALA A 53 17.15 1.71 -6.84
N CYS A 54 16.31 2.46 -6.12
CA CYS A 54 15.92 3.82 -6.48
C CYS A 54 16.26 4.81 -5.35
N VAL A 55 15.98 6.09 -5.56
CA VAL A 55 16.25 7.17 -4.59
C VAL A 55 15.73 6.92 -3.17
N ARG A 56 14.73 6.05 -2.98
CA ARG A 56 14.17 5.74 -1.66
C ARG A 56 15.11 4.89 -0.79
N VAL A 57 16.07 4.20 -1.40
CA VAL A 57 17.05 3.32 -0.73
C VAL A 57 18.50 3.71 -1.03
N LYS A 58 18.72 4.94 -1.51
CA LYS A 58 20.04 5.45 -1.89
C LYS A 58 21.08 5.45 -0.77
N ASN A 59 20.64 5.39 0.49
CA ASN A 59 21.53 5.30 1.65
C ASN A 59 22.01 3.87 1.93
N LEU A 60 21.43 2.86 1.24
CA LEU A 60 21.75 1.44 1.41
C LEU A 60 22.41 0.86 0.16
N PHE A 61 21.98 1.29 -1.03
CA PHE A 61 22.40 0.72 -2.31
C PHE A 61 22.58 1.82 -3.35
N ASP A 62 23.54 1.62 -4.24
CA ASP A 62 23.72 2.48 -5.42
C ASP A 62 22.49 2.36 -6.34
N PRO A 63 22.09 3.47 -7.02
CA PRO A 63 21.00 3.46 -7.98
C PRO A 63 21.21 2.40 -9.07
N GLY A 64 20.17 1.62 -9.34
CA GLY A 64 20.20 0.55 -10.34
C GLY A 64 20.67 -0.81 -9.82
N THR A 65 21.21 -0.91 -8.60
CA THR A 65 21.54 -2.20 -7.98
C THR A 65 20.29 -3.07 -7.93
N GLU A 66 20.39 -4.33 -8.38
CA GLU A 66 19.28 -5.27 -8.25
C GLU A 66 19.09 -5.69 -6.80
N ILE A 67 17.89 -5.50 -6.28
CA ILE A 67 17.51 -5.84 -4.90
C ILE A 67 16.16 -6.57 -4.86
N PHE A 68 15.89 -7.27 -3.77
CA PHE A 68 14.55 -7.86 -3.55
C PHE A 68 13.46 -6.79 -3.63
N ASN A 69 12.36 -7.12 -4.28
CA ASN A 69 11.23 -6.20 -4.42
C ASN A 69 10.28 -6.29 -3.22
N SER A 70 10.61 -5.60 -2.15
CA SER A 70 9.74 -5.47 -0.97
C SER A 70 8.61 -4.44 -1.15
N ARG A 71 8.42 -3.90 -2.36
CA ARG A 71 7.47 -2.82 -2.68
C ARG A 71 6.54 -3.20 -3.84
N GLN A 72 6.11 -4.45 -3.85
CA GLN A 72 5.24 -5.01 -4.90
C GLN A 72 3.85 -4.36 -4.90
N LEU A 73 3.36 -3.95 -3.73
CA LEU A 73 2.01 -3.44 -3.51
C LEU A 73 2.05 -2.10 -2.78
N SER A 74 1.08 -1.21 -3.09
CA SER A 74 0.75 0.00 -2.36
C SER A 74 -0.61 -0.21 -1.68
N VAL A 75 -0.64 -0.22 -0.35
CA VAL A 75 -1.84 -0.51 0.45
C VAL A 75 -2.21 0.72 1.26
N LEU A 76 -3.49 1.12 1.21
CA LEU A 76 -4.06 2.28 1.90
C LEU A 76 -5.28 1.84 2.72
N SER A 77 -5.80 2.74 3.57
CA SER A 77 -7.10 2.56 4.20
C SER A 77 -8.12 3.59 3.71
N THR A 78 -9.39 3.23 3.78
CA THR A 78 -10.51 4.12 3.47
C THR A 78 -10.50 5.33 4.40
N GLU A 79 -10.30 5.10 5.70
CA GLU A 79 -10.30 6.13 6.74
C GLU A 79 -9.21 7.18 6.54
N GLU A 80 -8.00 6.73 6.16
CA GLU A 80 -6.89 7.64 5.87
C GLU A 80 -7.10 8.41 4.55
N LEU A 81 -7.70 7.79 3.53
CA LEU A 81 -8.07 8.50 2.29
C LEU A 81 -9.11 9.58 2.55
N ASP A 82 -10.12 9.29 3.36
CA ASP A 82 -11.17 10.25 3.74
C ASP A 82 -10.58 11.42 4.54
N GLN A 83 -9.66 11.14 5.48
CA GLN A 83 -8.98 12.19 6.23
C GLN A 83 -8.08 13.05 5.34
N ILE A 84 -7.40 12.47 4.35
CA ILE A 84 -6.60 13.21 3.37
C ILE A 84 -7.52 14.11 2.53
N ALA A 85 -8.67 13.59 2.06
CA ALA A 85 -9.64 14.35 1.30
C ALA A 85 -10.17 15.56 2.10
N GLN A 86 -10.52 15.33 3.38
CA GLN A 86 -10.95 16.38 4.29
C GLN A 86 -9.88 17.46 4.48
N ASP A 87 -8.63 17.06 4.76
CA ASP A 87 -7.51 17.99 4.97
C ASP A 87 -7.16 18.78 3.69
N MET A 88 -7.48 18.23 2.51
CA MET A 88 -7.34 18.91 1.22
C MET A 88 -8.51 19.81 0.88
N GLY A 89 -9.65 19.68 1.56
CA GLY A 89 -10.90 20.40 1.25
C GLY A 89 -11.57 19.89 -0.03
N VAL A 90 -11.47 18.59 -0.33
CA VAL A 90 -12.14 17.94 -1.46
C VAL A 90 -13.17 16.92 -0.98
N PRO A 91 -14.23 16.63 -1.77
CA PRO A 91 -15.29 15.70 -1.36
C PRO A 91 -14.81 14.28 -1.11
N SER A 92 -13.86 13.78 -1.91
CA SER A 92 -13.29 12.43 -1.83
C SER A 92 -12.00 12.33 -2.64
N LEU A 93 -11.21 11.28 -2.35
CA LEU A 93 -10.06 10.89 -3.18
C LEU A 93 -10.33 9.53 -3.80
N ASN A 94 -10.32 9.44 -5.13
CA ASN A 94 -10.37 8.16 -5.80
C ASN A 94 -9.05 7.41 -5.57
N PRO A 95 -9.07 6.17 -5.05
CA PRO A 95 -7.87 5.33 -4.87
C PRO A 95 -7.04 5.15 -6.15
N GLU A 96 -7.68 5.16 -7.31
CA GLU A 96 -7.00 5.07 -8.61
C GLU A 96 -5.98 6.18 -8.80
N TRP A 97 -6.35 7.43 -8.48
CA TRP A 97 -5.49 8.62 -8.68
C TRP A 97 -4.22 8.62 -7.84
N VAL A 98 -4.25 7.91 -6.74
CA VAL A 98 -3.07 7.76 -5.87
C VAL A 98 -2.27 6.49 -6.17
N GLY A 99 -2.66 5.71 -7.18
CA GLY A 99 -1.97 4.46 -7.53
C GLY A 99 -2.04 3.43 -6.41
N ALA A 100 -3.22 3.27 -5.80
CA ALA A 100 -3.47 2.24 -4.81
C ALA A 100 -3.59 0.87 -5.49
N ASN A 101 -2.94 -0.15 -4.94
CA ASN A 101 -3.20 -1.54 -5.31
C ASN A 101 -4.32 -2.13 -4.45
N LEU A 102 -4.30 -1.84 -3.15
CA LEU A 102 -5.34 -2.31 -2.22
C LEU A 102 -5.80 -1.16 -1.33
N VAL A 103 -7.12 -1.12 -1.05
CA VAL A 103 -7.67 -0.26 0.00
C VAL A 103 -8.48 -1.13 0.96
N ILE A 104 -8.16 -1.01 2.24
CA ILE A 104 -8.76 -1.77 3.34
C ILE A 104 -9.53 -0.79 4.22
N GLU A 105 -10.74 -1.17 4.61
CA GLU A 105 -11.59 -0.46 5.58
C GLU A 105 -11.60 -1.20 6.92
N GLY A 106 -11.79 -0.48 8.03
CA GLY A 106 -11.89 -1.05 9.38
C GLY A 106 -10.53 -1.21 10.07
N MET A 107 -9.47 -0.60 9.55
CA MET A 107 -8.14 -0.61 10.14
C MET A 107 -7.63 0.82 10.32
N ASP A 108 -7.95 1.43 11.45
CA ASP A 108 -7.46 2.76 11.81
C ASP A 108 -5.93 2.81 11.83
N HIS A 109 -5.37 3.95 11.41
CA HIS A 109 -3.92 4.19 11.40
C HIS A 109 -3.12 3.13 10.63
N LEU A 110 -3.68 2.60 9.55
CA LEU A 110 -3.07 1.55 8.74
C LEU A 110 -1.64 1.89 8.30
N SER A 111 -1.37 3.16 7.98
CA SER A 111 -0.03 3.64 7.61
C SER A 111 1.04 3.44 8.68
N LEU A 112 0.64 3.30 9.95
CA LEU A 112 1.54 3.16 11.10
C LEU A 112 1.77 1.70 11.52
N LEU A 113 1.26 0.74 10.76
CA LEU A 113 1.54 -0.67 11.01
C LEU A 113 3.06 -0.92 10.96
N PRO A 114 3.60 -1.69 11.92
CA PRO A 114 5.03 -1.93 11.95
C PRO A 114 5.47 -2.79 10.77
N PRO A 115 6.69 -2.61 10.27
CA PRO A 115 7.32 -3.55 9.34
C PRO A 115 7.20 -4.98 9.88
N SER A 116 7.05 -5.94 8.97
CA SER A 116 6.78 -7.34 9.27
C SER A 116 5.41 -7.67 9.85
N ALA A 117 4.49 -6.72 10.00
CA ALA A 117 3.08 -7.07 10.22
C ALA A 117 2.53 -7.82 8.99
N ARG A 118 1.60 -8.75 9.22
CA ARG A 118 0.94 -9.56 8.18
C ARG A 118 -0.52 -9.18 8.08
N LEU A 119 -0.98 -9.04 6.86
CA LEU A 119 -2.39 -8.96 6.55
C LEU A 119 -2.76 -10.23 5.79
N GLN A 120 -3.58 -11.06 6.42
CA GLN A 120 -4.04 -12.32 5.86
C GLN A 120 -5.49 -12.19 5.44
N PHE A 121 -5.76 -12.47 4.17
CA PHE A 121 -7.09 -12.51 3.59
C PHE A 121 -7.80 -13.82 3.93
N ASP A 122 -9.13 -13.85 3.86
CA ASP A 122 -9.92 -15.06 4.15
C ASP A 122 -9.56 -16.24 3.24
N SER A 123 -9.04 -16.00 2.05
CA SER A 123 -8.48 -17.03 1.16
C SER A 123 -7.18 -17.67 1.69
N GLY A 124 -6.58 -17.05 2.71
CA GLY A 124 -5.27 -17.39 3.22
C GLY A 124 -4.11 -16.71 2.49
N ALA A 125 -4.35 -16.01 1.37
CA ALA A 125 -3.34 -15.14 0.77
C ALA A 125 -2.84 -14.15 1.83
N THR A 126 -1.52 -13.87 1.85
CA THR A 126 -0.91 -13.08 2.92
C THR A 126 0.10 -12.09 2.34
N ILE A 127 0.01 -10.84 2.78
CA ILE A 127 0.98 -9.78 2.45
C ILE A 127 1.71 -9.31 3.72
N VAL A 128 2.95 -8.90 3.53
CA VAL A 128 3.83 -8.42 4.61
C VAL A 128 4.07 -6.94 4.46
N VAL A 129 3.84 -6.18 5.52
CA VAL A 129 4.19 -4.75 5.59
C VAL A 129 5.71 -4.59 5.49
N SER A 130 6.15 -3.87 4.46
CA SER A 130 7.57 -3.58 4.26
C SER A 130 7.97 -2.25 4.93
N ALA A 131 7.33 -1.16 4.53
CA ALA A 131 7.61 0.16 5.06
C ALA A 131 6.45 1.13 4.80
N MET A 132 6.32 2.15 5.63
CA MET A 132 5.39 3.26 5.38
C MET A 132 5.64 3.88 4.00
N ASN A 133 4.60 4.09 3.22
CA ASN A 133 4.70 4.72 1.91
C ASN A 133 4.65 6.24 2.06
N LYS A 134 5.76 6.93 1.80
CA LYS A 134 5.82 8.38 1.90
C LYS A 134 5.12 9.03 0.69
N PRO A 135 4.31 10.09 0.91
CA PRO A 135 3.68 10.82 -0.18
C PRO A 135 4.73 11.50 -1.08
N CYS A 136 4.40 11.67 -2.34
CA CYS A 136 5.25 12.34 -3.31
C CYS A 136 4.41 13.16 -4.30
N LYS A 137 5.08 13.90 -5.20
CA LYS A 137 4.43 14.79 -6.14
C LYS A 137 3.58 14.10 -7.22
N TYR A 138 3.90 12.85 -7.59
CA TYR A 138 3.21 12.19 -8.71
C TYR A 138 1.70 11.99 -8.49
N PRO A 139 1.21 11.49 -7.33
CA PRO A 139 -0.22 11.50 -7.06
C PRO A 139 -0.80 12.92 -7.00
N ALA A 140 -0.05 13.90 -6.48
CA ALA A 140 -0.51 15.28 -6.44
C ALA A 140 -0.77 15.85 -7.85
N GLU A 141 0.09 15.50 -8.82
CA GLU A 141 -0.06 15.89 -10.23
C GLU A 141 -1.32 15.25 -10.86
N VAL A 142 -1.60 13.98 -10.57
CA VAL A 142 -2.84 13.31 -11.03
C VAL A 142 -4.06 13.96 -10.36
N ILE A 143 -4.05 14.13 -9.04
CA ILE A 143 -5.16 14.76 -8.32
C ILE A 143 -5.44 16.16 -8.85
N ALA A 144 -4.41 16.93 -9.24
CA ALA A 144 -4.57 18.26 -9.80
C ALA A 144 -5.30 18.27 -11.16
N THR A 145 -5.39 17.17 -11.88
CA THR A 145 -6.22 17.08 -13.09
C THR A 145 -7.72 17.07 -12.77
N HIS A 146 -8.09 16.61 -11.56
CA HIS A 146 -9.47 16.55 -11.06
C HIS A 146 -9.80 17.71 -10.12
N TYR A 147 -8.82 18.13 -9.30
CA TYR A 147 -8.92 19.22 -8.34
C TYR A 147 -7.73 20.17 -8.50
N PRO A 148 -7.76 21.10 -9.49
CA PRO A 148 -6.61 21.91 -9.89
C PRO A 148 -6.00 22.75 -8.75
N ASP A 149 -6.85 23.31 -7.89
CA ASP A 149 -6.41 24.18 -6.80
C ASP A 149 -5.95 23.38 -5.55
N GLN A 150 -6.48 22.18 -5.35
CA GLN A 150 -6.29 21.37 -4.14
C GLN A 150 -5.17 20.32 -4.30
N GLY A 151 -4.83 19.89 -5.51
CA GLY A 151 -3.81 18.87 -5.75
C GLY A 151 -2.47 19.16 -5.06
N LYS A 152 -2.08 20.44 -4.99
CA LYS A 152 -0.86 20.90 -4.31
C LYS A 152 -0.82 20.59 -2.80
N PHE A 153 -1.96 20.39 -2.16
CA PHE A 153 -2.05 20.09 -0.73
C PHE A 153 -1.84 18.60 -0.40
N PHE A 154 -1.95 17.71 -1.40
CA PHE A 154 -1.89 16.27 -1.20
C PHE A 154 -0.68 15.81 -0.40
N VAL A 155 0.53 16.25 -0.75
CA VAL A 155 1.76 15.79 -0.09
C VAL A 155 1.74 16.10 1.40
N LYS A 156 1.24 17.27 1.79
CA LYS A 156 1.11 17.69 3.19
C LYS A 156 0.00 16.90 3.90
N ALA A 157 -1.17 16.79 3.29
CA ALA A 157 -2.33 16.09 3.85
C ALA A 157 -2.08 14.58 4.03
N ALA A 158 -1.34 13.96 3.10
CA ALA A 158 -1.03 12.54 3.12
C ALA A 158 0.19 12.16 3.98
N LEU A 159 0.81 13.12 4.69
CA LEU A 159 1.95 12.81 5.56
C LEU A 159 1.52 11.86 6.67
N ASN A 160 2.22 10.70 6.77
CA ASN A 160 1.93 9.58 7.67
C ASN A 160 0.56 8.89 7.46
N ARG A 161 -0.10 9.14 6.32
CA ARG A 161 -1.41 8.56 5.96
C ARG A 161 -1.45 8.00 4.54
N ARG A 162 -0.28 7.85 3.88
CA ARG A 162 -0.16 7.34 2.50
C ARG A 162 -0.13 5.81 2.45
N GLY A 163 -0.50 5.13 3.52
CA GLY A 163 -0.44 3.68 3.62
C GLY A 163 0.99 3.15 3.73
N PHE A 164 1.16 1.92 3.35
CA PHE A 164 2.45 1.24 3.34
C PHE A 164 2.69 0.53 2.01
N THR A 165 3.93 0.09 1.80
CA THR A 165 4.27 -0.85 0.74
C THR A 165 4.39 -2.25 1.30
N ALA A 166 3.99 -3.26 0.52
CA ALA A 166 3.99 -4.65 0.92
C ALA A 166 4.54 -5.57 -0.17
N PHE A 167 4.83 -6.79 0.22
CA PHE A 167 5.12 -7.91 -0.67
C PHE A 167 4.30 -9.14 -0.30
N VAL A 168 4.13 -10.06 -1.25
CA VAL A 168 3.35 -11.28 -1.05
C VAL A 168 4.20 -12.34 -0.36
N GLU A 169 3.72 -12.87 0.77
CA GLU A 169 4.31 -13.97 1.52
C GLU A 169 3.62 -15.30 1.22
N ARG A 170 2.30 -15.28 0.96
CA ARG A 170 1.53 -16.44 0.54
C ARG A 170 0.61 -16.07 -0.61
N GLU A 171 0.69 -16.83 -1.66
CA GLU A 171 -0.14 -16.66 -2.86
C GLU A 171 -1.60 -17.03 -2.61
N GLY A 172 -2.48 -16.52 -3.46
CA GLY A 172 -3.89 -16.87 -3.49
C GLY A 172 -4.77 -15.76 -4.08
N PRO A 173 -6.02 -16.10 -4.39
CA PRO A 173 -6.98 -15.13 -4.90
C PRO A 173 -7.44 -14.16 -3.82
N ILE A 174 -7.66 -12.90 -4.22
CA ILE A 174 -8.32 -11.89 -3.41
C ILE A 174 -9.47 -11.25 -4.19
N SER A 175 -10.52 -10.85 -3.50
CA SER A 175 -11.68 -10.18 -4.10
C SER A 175 -12.19 -9.05 -3.20
N VAL A 176 -12.78 -8.04 -3.82
CA VAL A 176 -13.46 -6.95 -3.09
C VAL A 176 -14.55 -7.54 -2.19
N GLY A 177 -14.61 -7.07 -0.95
CA GLY A 177 -15.49 -7.57 0.11
C GLY A 177 -14.87 -8.64 1.01
N MET A 178 -13.68 -9.16 0.67
CA MET A 178 -13.00 -10.18 1.47
C MET A 178 -12.50 -9.62 2.79
N GLY A 179 -12.63 -10.41 3.87
CA GLY A 179 -12.09 -10.09 5.18
C GLY A 179 -10.56 -10.17 5.20
N VAL A 180 -9.96 -9.32 6.03
CA VAL A 180 -8.50 -9.20 6.20
C VAL A 180 -8.18 -9.16 7.68
N ARG A 181 -7.37 -10.09 8.18
CA ARG A 181 -6.91 -10.16 9.58
C ARG A 181 -5.49 -9.61 9.72
N LEU A 182 -5.28 -8.86 10.79
CA LEU A 182 -3.97 -8.31 11.14
C LEU A 182 -3.24 -9.21 12.15
N PHE A 183 -1.99 -9.53 11.84
CA PHE A 183 -1.03 -10.13 12.76
C PHE A 183 0.17 -9.20 12.92
N VAL A 184 0.64 -9.01 14.14
CA VAL A 184 1.80 -8.15 14.42
C VAL A 184 2.96 -8.97 15.01
N PRO A 185 4.22 -8.59 14.73
CA PRO A 185 5.37 -9.24 15.34
C PRO A 185 5.28 -9.18 16.86
N ASP A 186 5.53 -10.30 17.53
CA ASP A 186 5.68 -10.35 18.99
C ASP A 186 7.14 -10.07 19.38
N GLN A 187 7.54 -8.82 19.14
CA GLN A 187 8.91 -8.37 19.36
C GLN A 187 8.92 -7.09 20.19
N PRO A 188 9.69 -7.02 21.28
CA PRO A 188 9.88 -5.78 22.03
C PRO A 188 10.59 -4.71 21.19
N LYS A 189 10.34 -3.45 21.49
CA LYS A 189 11.04 -2.35 20.86
C LYS A 189 12.53 -2.40 21.19
N HIS A 190 13.38 -2.07 20.21
CA HIS A 190 14.80 -1.90 20.46
C HIS A 190 15.01 -0.73 21.45
N PRO A 191 15.81 -0.91 22.51
CA PRO A 191 15.90 0.08 23.61
C PRO A 191 16.52 1.44 23.19
N THR A 192 17.20 1.48 22.05
CA THR A 192 17.87 2.70 21.55
C THR A 192 17.30 3.28 20.25
N LEU A 193 16.21 2.70 19.72
CA LEU A 193 15.52 3.16 18.49
C LEU A 193 14.13 3.74 18.80
#